data_6baef05b2cb3f08e3df052a741fe6acf
#
_entry.id   6baef05b2cb3f08e3df052a741fe6acf
#
_cell.length_a   1.000
_cell.length_b   1.000
_cell.length_c   1.000
_cell.angle_alpha   90.00
_cell.angle_beta   90.00
_cell.angle_gamma   90.00
#
_symmetry.space_group_name_H-M   'P 1'
#
loop_
_entity.id
_entity.type
_entity.pdbx_description
1 polymer ?
#
loop_
_entity_poly.entity_id
_entity_poly.type
_entity_poly.pdbx_seq_one_letter_code
_entity_poly.pdbx_strand_id
1 'polypeptide(L)'
;MDKLVLLSQINLLDELPEEDLKKIDELTLTAPIKKGTIILSPTQQIRSLFFLKKGQVRLYKMSSAGKEFTLDLLSEGNVFGETTSFSLTDTDIYAETMVDSFVCTLSKDRFEEFIRQNPDIAIKLITILTSKLKELYQITESIAYRDVKNRIVLLLMQLSTRFGVRSGEWQTVGVKITQHDIASMIGSTRETVSLFLGELEKEQVIIRKPLKINTTLAKELYEIEEG
;
A
#
# COMPACT_ATOMS: atom_id res chain seq x y z
N MET A 1 0.01 -18.51 -15.69
CA MET A 1 0.03 -17.04 -15.86
C MET A 1 1.48 -16.68 -16.16
N ASP A 2 1.72 -15.96 -17.22
CA ASP A 2 3.07 -15.66 -17.72
C ASP A 2 3.78 -14.74 -16.69
N LYS A 3 4.99 -15.12 -16.28
CA LYS A 3 5.79 -14.37 -15.30
C LYS A 3 6.13 -12.96 -15.79
N LEU A 4 6.34 -12.79 -17.10
CA LEU A 4 6.67 -11.49 -17.71
C LEU A 4 5.49 -10.52 -17.65
N VAL A 5 4.26 -11.01 -17.89
CA VAL A 5 3.03 -10.21 -17.76
C VAL A 5 2.86 -9.70 -16.34
N LEU A 6 3.22 -10.50 -15.33
CA LEU A 6 3.16 -10.07 -13.93
C LEU A 6 4.26 -9.05 -13.57
N LEU A 7 5.40 -9.09 -14.23
CA LEU A 7 6.46 -8.09 -14.03
C LEU A 7 6.11 -6.75 -14.69
N SER A 8 5.52 -6.77 -15.88
CA SER A 8 5.09 -5.52 -16.55
C SER A 8 3.96 -4.77 -15.81
N GLN A 9 3.29 -5.42 -14.87
CA GLN A 9 2.29 -4.78 -13.98
C GLN A 9 2.92 -4.10 -12.76
N ILE A 10 4.24 -4.21 -12.57
CA ILE A 10 4.95 -3.52 -11.49
C ILE A 10 5.16 -2.05 -11.88
N ASN A 11 4.65 -1.13 -11.10
CA ASN A 11 4.70 0.32 -11.39
C ASN A 11 6.10 0.86 -11.72
N LEU A 12 7.14 0.23 -11.15
CA LEU A 12 8.53 0.58 -11.43
C LEU A 12 9.03 0.05 -12.77
N LEU A 13 8.38 -0.99 -13.32
CA LEU A 13 8.84 -1.78 -14.45
C LEU A 13 7.90 -1.75 -15.68
N ASP A 14 6.76 -1.07 -15.57
CA ASP A 14 5.63 -1.11 -16.51
C ASP A 14 5.96 -0.59 -17.93
N GLU A 15 6.96 0.28 -18.08
CA GLU A 15 7.39 0.81 -19.38
C GLU A 15 8.70 0.17 -19.89
N LEU A 16 9.20 -0.86 -19.19
CA LEU A 16 10.42 -1.50 -19.64
C LEU A 16 10.19 -2.35 -20.89
N PRO A 17 11.17 -2.36 -21.81
CA PRO A 17 11.21 -3.32 -22.91
C PRO A 17 11.15 -4.76 -22.41
N GLU A 18 10.53 -5.65 -23.21
CA GLU A 18 10.40 -7.08 -22.85
C GLU A 18 11.75 -7.74 -22.57
N GLU A 19 12.81 -7.32 -23.25
CA GLU A 19 14.18 -7.82 -23.02
C GLU A 19 14.69 -7.51 -21.62
N ASP A 20 14.41 -6.32 -21.09
CA ASP A 20 14.82 -5.92 -19.75
C ASP A 20 13.94 -6.57 -18.67
N LEU A 21 12.64 -6.77 -18.94
CA LEU A 21 11.77 -7.58 -18.08
C LEU A 21 12.26 -9.04 -17.98
N LYS A 22 12.75 -9.63 -19.06
CA LYS A 22 13.36 -10.98 -19.05
C LYS A 22 14.61 -11.02 -18.18
N LYS A 23 15.48 -10.03 -18.29
CA LYS A 23 16.68 -9.92 -17.41
C LYS A 23 16.30 -9.84 -15.94
N ILE A 24 15.27 -9.06 -15.59
CA ILE A 24 14.77 -8.97 -14.21
C ILE A 24 14.19 -10.31 -13.77
N ASP A 25 13.40 -10.99 -14.59
CA ASP A 25 12.85 -12.30 -14.25
C ASP A 25 13.92 -13.34 -13.94
N GLU A 26 15.00 -13.36 -14.72
CA GLU A 26 16.18 -14.21 -14.49
C GLU A 26 16.91 -13.89 -13.17
N LEU A 27 16.89 -12.61 -12.76
CA LEU A 27 17.53 -12.13 -11.54
C LEU A 27 16.68 -12.30 -10.29
N THR A 28 15.38 -12.56 -10.43
CA THR A 28 14.42 -12.62 -9.34
C THR A 28 14.03 -14.04 -8.96
N LEU A 29 13.78 -14.24 -7.67
CA LEU A 29 13.16 -15.46 -7.14
C LEU A 29 11.68 -15.17 -6.84
N THR A 30 10.79 -15.86 -7.56
CA THR A 30 9.33 -15.75 -7.31
C THR A 30 8.88 -16.87 -6.40
N ALA A 31 8.20 -16.52 -5.31
CA ALA A 31 7.62 -17.50 -4.38
C ALA A 31 6.15 -17.19 -4.07
N PRO A 32 5.28 -18.24 -3.98
CA PRO A 32 3.98 -18.11 -3.37
C PRO A 32 4.14 -17.97 -1.86
N ILE A 33 3.46 -17.00 -1.27
CA ILE A 33 3.53 -16.71 0.17
C ILE A 33 2.11 -16.78 0.73
N LYS A 34 1.92 -17.55 1.79
CA LYS A 34 0.62 -17.72 2.44
C LYS A 34 0.21 -16.48 3.22
N LYS A 35 -1.10 -16.25 3.31
CA LYS A 35 -1.67 -15.22 4.17
C LYS A 35 -1.10 -15.30 5.60
N GLY A 36 -0.82 -14.14 6.20
CA GLY A 36 -0.29 -14.01 7.58
C GLY A 36 1.20 -14.32 7.70
N THR A 37 1.93 -14.40 6.57
CA THR A 37 3.38 -14.60 6.59
C THR A 37 4.10 -13.26 6.69
N ILE A 38 5.00 -13.14 7.65
CA ILE A 38 5.90 -11.98 7.78
C ILE A 38 7.04 -12.15 6.79
N ILE A 39 7.12 -11.24 5.82
CA ILE A 39 8.16 -11.20 4.77
C ILE A 39 9.38 -10.41 5.26
N LEU A 40 9.14 -9.29 5.96
CA LEU A 40 10.16 -8.45 6.57
C LEU A 40 9.87 -8.28 8.06
N SER A 41 10.91 -8.28 8.86
CA SER A 41 10.86 -7.91 10.28
C SER A 41 12.14 -7.19 10.68
N PRO A 42 12.12 -6.35 11.73
CA PRO A 42 13.31 -5.63 12.22
C PRO A 42 14.47 -6.52 12.62
N THR A 43 14.19 -7.79 12.94
CA THR A 43 15.21 -8.76 13.34
C THR A 43 15.88 -9.47 12.17
N GLN A 44 15.33 -9.35 10.97
CA GLN A 44 15.85 -9.97 9.74
C GLN A 44 16.58 -8.92 8.91
N GLN A 45 17.90 -9.09 8.76
CA GLN A 45 18.70 -8.23 7.87
C GLN A 45 18.58 -8.68 6.41
N ILE A 46 17.36 -8.71 5.87
CA ILE A 46 17.12 -9.05 4.47
C ILE A 46 17.24 -7.78 3.65
N ARG A 47 18.40 -7.59 3.01
CA ARG A 47 18.64 -6.46 2.10
C ARG A 47 18.24 -6.85 0.69
N SER A 48 16.96 -6.73 0.39
CA SER A 48 16.36 -7.06 -0.91
C SER A 48 15.19 -6.16 -1.20
N LEU A 49 14.89 -6.00 -2.47
CA LEU A 49 13.63 -5.44 -2.94
C LEU A 49 12.64 -6.58 -3.20
N PHE A 50 11.42 -6.30 -2.87
CA PHE A 50 10.29 -7.19 -3.05
C PHE A 50 9.29 -6.53 -4.01
N PHE A 51 8.93 -7.27 -5.05
CA PHE A 51 7.93 -6.86 -6.02
C PHE A 51 6.67 -7.68 -5.77
N LEU A 52 5.58 -7.02 -5.43
CA LEU A 52 4.30 -7.69 -5.18
C LEU A 52 3.59 -7.94 -6.52
N LYS A 53 3.74 -9.16 -7.05
CA LYS A 53 3.14 -9.57 -8.33
C LYS A 53 1.64 -9.84 -8.21
N LYS A 54 1.19 -10.31 -7.06
CA LYS A 54 -0.22 -10.59 -6.77
C LYS A 54 -0.46 -10.63 -5.27
N GLY A 55 -1.61 -10.12 -4.83
CA GLY A 55 -2.03 -10.18 -3.43
C GLY A 55 -1.99 -8.82 -2.74
N GLN A 56 -1.86 -8.85 -1.41
CA GLN A 56 -1.86 -7.65 -0.56
C GLN A 56 -0.88 -7.84 0.59
N VAL A 57 -0.09 -6.81 0.87
CA VAL A 57 0.89 -6.77 1.96
C VAL A 57 0.63 -5.54 2.82
N ARG A 58 0.63 -5.71 4.13
CA ARG A 58 0.53 -4.65 5.12
C ARG A 58 1.94 -4.31 5.63
N LEU A 59 2.30 -3.03 5.59
CA LEU A 59 3.48 -2.49 6.26
C LEU A 59 3.05 -1.90 7.60
N TYR A 60 3.70 -2.30 8.70
CA TYR A 60 3.36 -1.78 10.02
C TYR A 60 4.58 -1.72 10.94
N LYS A 61 4.52 -0.85 11.93
CA LYS A 61 5.43 -0.79 13.07
C LYS A 61 4.76 -1.35 14.31
N MET A 62 5.57 -1.87 15.23
CA MET A 62 5.11 -2.34 16.53
C MET A 62 5.77 -1.50 17.62
N SER A 63 4.98 -0.92 18.52
CA SER A 63 5.50 -0.23 19.69
C SER A 63 6.06 -1.22 20.70
N SER A 64 6.84 -0.72 21.68
CA SER A 64 7.34 -1.52 22.81
C SER A 64 6.24 -2.17 23.65
N ALA A 65 5.02 -1.60 23.61
CA ALA A 65 3.81 -2.13 24.27
C ALA A 65 3.03 -3.14 23.41
N GLY A 66 3.57 -3.55 22.24
CA GLY A 66 2.91 -4.47 21.31
C GLY A 66 1.76 -3.86 20.50
N LYS A 67 1.58 -2.53 20.53
CA LYS A 67 0.58 -1.86 19.70
C LYS A 67 1.09 -1.70 18.28
N GLU A 68 0.32 -2.17 17.32
CA GLU A 68 0.61 -2.04 15.90
C GLU A 68 0.12 -0.70 15.35
N PHE A 69 0.90 -0.13 14.45
CA PHE A 69 0.55 1.05 13.65
C PHE A 69 0.78 0.74 12.17
N THR A 70 -0.29 0.66 11.40
CA THR A 70 -0.22 0.38 9.96
C THR A 70 0.22 1.64 9.22
N LEU A 71 1.32 1.51 8.49
CA LEU A 71 1.90 2.59 7.70
C LEU A 71 1.34 2.63 6.29
N ASP A 72 1.17 1.45 5.67
CA ASP A 72 0.69 1.35 4.30
C ASP A 72 0.08 -0.03 4.01
N LEU A 73 -0.78 -0.07 2.99
CA LEU A 73 -1.31 -1.28 2.39
C LEU A 73 -0.84 -1.33 0.94
N LEU A 74 -0.10 -2.37 0.61
CA LEU A 74 0.46 -2.58 -0.71
C LEU A 74 -0.40 -3.56 -1.50
N SER A 75 -0.52 -3.30 -2.81
CA SER A 75 -1.22 -4.16 -3.79
C SER A 75 -0.29 -4.61 -4.90
N GLU A 76 -0.84 -5.34 -5.84
CA GLU A 76 -0.18 -5.71 -7.10
C GLU A 76 0.49 -4.47 -7.73
N GLY A 77 1.72 -4.64 -8.22
CA GLY A 77 2.52 -3.57 -8.81
C GLY A 77 3.39 -2.78 -7.83
N ASN A 78 3.16 -2.89 -6.52
CA ASN A 78 3.98 -2.16 -5.55
C ASN A 78 5.34 -2.85 -5.29
N VAL A 79 6.30 -2.01 -4.91
CA VAL A 79 7.67 -2.40 -4.55
C VAL A 79 7.94 -1.95 -3.11
N PHE A 80 8.60 -2.80 -2.32
CA PHE A 80 9.00 -2.50 -0.95
C PHE A 80 10.34 -3.17 -0.61
N GLY A 81 10.92 -2.83 0.55
CA GLY A 81 12.22 -3.36 0.97
C GLY A 81 13.34 -2.33 0.89
N GLU A 82 14.57 -2.78 0.93
CA GLU A 82 15.75 -1.90 0.96
C GLU A 82 16.87 -2.35 0.01
N THR A 83 17.70 -1.37 -0.38
CA THR A 83 18.98 -1.59 -1.06
C THR A 83 20.12 -1.03 -0.20
N THR A 84 21.35 -1.00 -0.73
CA THR A 84 22.49 -0.39 -0.03
C THR A 84 22.39 1.14 -0.06
N SER A 85 21.94 1.69 -1.17
CA SER A 85 21.95 3.14 -1.43
C SER A 85 20.67 3.83 -0.95
N PHE A 86 19.56 3.08 -0.83
CA PHE A 86 18.29 3.62 -0.36
C PHE A 86 17.38 2.53 0.22
N SER A 87 16.43 2.95 1.05
CA SER A 87 15.38 2.09 1.58
C SER A 87 14.01 2.63 1.15
N LEU A 88 13.15 1.75 0.65
CA LEU A 88 11.74 2.04 0.39
C LEU A 88 10.87 1.79 1.63
N THR A 89 11.43 1.08 2.61
CA THR A 89 10.81 0.83 3.91
C THR A 89 11.81 1.11 5.01
N ASP A 90 11.35 1.59 6.15
CA ASP A 90 12.21 1.80 7.33
C ASP A 90 12.68 0.46 7.93
N THR A 91 13.79 0.46 8.67
CA THR A 91 14.42 -0.75 9.23
C THR A 91 13.64 -1.41 10.36
N ASP A 92 12.72 -0.68 10.99
CA ASP A 92 11.86 -1.15 12.09
C ASP A 92 10.43 -1.51 11.63
N ILE A 93 10.25 -1.81 10.34
CA ILE A 93 8.97 -2.17 9.73
C ILE A 93 8.81 -3.69 9.62
N TYR A 94 7.59 -4.13 9.88
CA TYR A 94 7.09 -5.44 9.50
C TYR A 94 6.36 -5.35 8.16
N ALA A 95 6.56 -6.35 7.30
CA ALA A 95 5.76 -6.55 6.09
C ALA A 95 5.08 -7.92 6.18
N GLU A 96 3.74 -7.94 6.19
CA GLU A 96 2.93 -9.14 6.37
C GLU A 96 1.92 -9.30 5.24
N THR A 97 1.77 -10.51 4.71
CA THR A 97 0.76 -10.82 3.69
C THR A 97 -0.66 -10.85 4.28
N MET A 98 -1.57 -10.07 3.72
CA MET A 98 -2.99 -10.03 4.13
C MET A 98 -3.84 -11.10 3.44
N VAL A 99 -3.38 -11.60 2.32
CA VAL A 99 -3.98 -12.68 1.51
C VAL A 99 -2.86 -13.56 0.96
N ASP A 100 -3.19 -14.73 0.39
CA ASP A 100 -2.22 -15.54 -0.36
C ASP A 100 -1.65 -14.68 -1.49
N SER A 101 -0.34 -14.54 -1.56
CA SER A 101 0.37 -13.56 -2.38
C SER A 101 1.48 -14.21 -3.20
N PHE A 102 1.87 -13.57 -4.30
CA PHE A 102 3.07 -13.89 -5.08
C PHE A 102 4.05 -12.73 -5.02
N VAL A 103 5.23 -12.99 -4.50
CA VAL A 103 6.27 -11.99 -4.31
C VAL A 103 7.53 -12.41 -5.05
N CYS A 104 8.10 -11.49 -5.79
CA CYS A 104 9.43 -11.60 -6.36
C CYS A 104 10.45 -10.93 -5.46
N THR A 105 11.58 -11.57 -5.26
CA THR A 105 12.70 -11.02 -4.49
C THR A 105 13.87 -10.76 -5.42
N LEU A 106 14.43 -9.56 -5.34
CA LEU A 106 15.64 -9.14 -6.05
C LEU A 106 16.68 -8.67 -5.04
N SER A 107 17.88 -9.24 -5.07
CA SER A 107 18.95 -8.80 -4.19
C SER A 107 19.36 -7.35 -4.51
N LYS A 108 19.76 -6.62 -3.44
CA LYS A 108 20.14 -5.21 -3.54
C LYS A 108 21.21 -4.94 -4.60
N ASP A 109 22.26 -5.76 -4.64
CA ASP A 109 23.42 -5.54 -5.52
C ASP A 109 23.01 -5.67 -7.00
N ARG A 110 22.16 -6.67 -7.31
CA ARG A 110 21.62 -6.87 -8.66
C ARG A 110 20.69 -5.73 -9.07
N PHE A 111 19.90 -5.18 -8.15
CA PHE A 111 19.02 -4.06 -8.45
C PHE A 111 19.81 -2.78 -8.70
N GLU A 112 20.83 -2.51 -7.90
CA GLU A 112 21.69 -1.33 -8.11
C GLU A 112 22.45 -1.39 -9.44
N GLU A 113 22.95 -2.57 -9.82
CA GLU A 113 23.57 -2.77 -11.12
C GLU A 113 22.56 -2.57 -12.25
N PHE A 114 21.34 -3.10 -12.07
CA PHE A 114 20.26 -2.93 -13.05
C PHE A 114 19.88 -1.45 -13.26
N ILE A 115 19.76 -0.65 -12.18
CA ILE A 115 19.51 0.80 -12.29
C ILE A 115 20.65 1.51 -13.03
N ARG A 116 21.90 1.15 -12.78
CA ARG A 116 23.04 1.77 -13.48
C ARG A 116 22.98 1.53 -14.99
N GLN A 117 22.47 0.39 -15.42
CA GLN A 117 22.29 0.04 -16.82
C GLN A 117 21.01 0.65 -17.43
N ASN A 118 20.02 1.00 -16.60
CA ASN A 118 18.72 1.52 -17.00
C ASN A 118 18.37 2.79 -16.19
N PRO A 119 18.95 3.97 -16.53
CA PRO A 119 18.76 5.20 -15.75
C PRO A 119 17.32 5.68 -15.66
N ASP A 120 16.47 5.37 -16.64
CA ASP A 120 15.04 5.75 -16.64
C ASP A 120 14.27 5.14 -15.46
N ILE A 121 14.71 3.98 -14.97
CA ILE A 121 14.15 3.36 -13.76
C ILE A 121 14.42 4.22 -12.51
N ALA A 122 15.57 4.89 -12.45
CA ALA A 122 15.86 5.81 -11.36
C ALA A 122 14.89 7.01 -11.37
N ILE A 123 14.54 7.52 -12.54
CA ILE A 123 13.56 8.60 -12.70
C ILE A 123 12.18 8.15 -12.25
N LYS A 124 11.75 6.95 -12.63
CA LYS A 124 10.49 6.35 -12.17
C LYS A 124 10.47 6.16 -10.65
N LEU A 125 11.57 5.69 -10.08
CA LEU A 125 11.69 5.53 -8.63
C LEU A 125 11.53 6.89 -7.91
N ILE A 126 12.14 7.96 -8.43
CA ILE A 126 11.98 9.32 -7.92
C ILE A 126 10.50 9.74 -8.00
N THR A 127 9.82 9.46 -9.09
CA THR A 127 8.40 9.77 -9.26
C THR A 127 7.54 9.05 -8.23
N ILE A 128 7.78 7.75 -8.00
CA ILE A 128 7.08 6.94 -6.98
C ILE A 128 7.33 7.54 -5.58
N LEU A 129 8.57 7.86 -5.24
CA LEU A 129 8.93 8.45 -3.95
C LEU A 129 8.30 9.84 -3.75
N THR A 130 8.24 10.65 -4.80
CA THR A 130 7.60 11.96 -4.77
C THR A 130 6.08 11.84 -4.53
N SER A 131 5.42 10.88 -5.16
CA SER A 131 4.00 10.60 -4.92
C SER A 131 3.76 10.14 -3.48
N LYS A 132 4.61 9.27 -2.96
CA LYS A 132 4.56 8.84 -1.56
C LYS A 132 4.75 10.00 -0.58
N LEU A 133 5.65 10.91 -0.87
CA LEU A 133 5.87 12.12 -0.06
C LEU A 133 4.62 13.00 -0.02
N LYS A 134 3.94 13.19 -1.16
CA LYS A 134 2.67 13.92 -1.22
C LYS A 134 1.57 13.25 -0.39
N GLU A 135 1.44 11.91 -0.48
CA GLU A 135 0.51 11.15 0.37
C GLU A 135 0.78 11.38 1.86
N LEU A 136 2.06 11.37 2.27
CA LEU A 136 2.46 11.62 3.66
C LEU A 136 2.11 13.04 4.11
N TYR A 137 2.27 14.06 3.27
CA TYR A 137 1.85 15.42 3.58
C TYR A 137 0.33 15.49 3.82
N GLN A 138 -0.48 14.87 2.96
CA GLN A 138 -1.94 14.82 3.12
C GLN A 138 -2.35 14.13 4.43
N ILE A 139 -1.69 13.01 4.78
CA ILE A 139 -1.93 12.32 6.05
C ILE A 139 -1.58 13.23 7.23
N THR A 140 -0.43 13.90 7.20
CA THR A 140 0.03 14.80 8.26
C THR A 140 -0.94 15.97 8.45
N GLU A 141 -1.38 16.57 7.34
CA GLU A 141 -2.38 17.64 7.34
C GLU A 141 -3.71 17.15 7.91
N SER A 142 -4.15 15.95 7.53
CA SER A 142 -5.39 15.37 8.03
C SER A 142 -5.36 15.12 9.55
N ILE A 143 -4.22 14.74 10.10
CA ILE A 143 -4.04 14.56 11.55
C ILE A 143 -4.08 15.91 12.28
N ALA A 144 -3.54 16.97 11.69
CA ALA A 144 -3.47 18.30 12.29
C ALA A 144 -4.83 19.03 12.32
N TYR A 145 -5.63 18.86 11.25
CA TYR A 145 -6.82 19.70 11.05
C TYR A 145 -8.15 18.94 11.04
N ARG A 146 -8.15 17.61 10.96
CA ARG A 146 -9.39 16.81 10.83
C ARG A 146 -9.67 15.98 12.07
N ASP A 147 -10.95 15.89 12.43
CA ASP A 147 -11.41 14.96 13.46
C ASP A 147 -11.30 13.48 13.01
N VAL A 148 -11.55 12.56 13.93
CA VAL A 148 -11.42 11.11 13.68
C VAL A 148 -12.37 10.64 12.58
N LYS A 149 -13.59 11.18 12.52
CA LYS A 149 -14.59 10.79 11.52
C LYS A 149 -14.15 11.19 10.12
N ASN A 150 -13.68 12.42 9.96
CA ASN A 150 -13.11 12.92 8.70
C ASN A 150 -11.90 12.11 8.25
N ARG A 151 -11.01 11.72 9.19
CA ARG A 151 -9.85 10.85 8.86
C ARG A 151 -10.27 9.48 8.36
N ILE A 152 -11.36 8.90 8.91
CA ILE A 152 -11.91 7.63 8.40
C ILE A 152 -12.40 7.81 6.97
N VAL A 153 -13.18 8.86 6.68
CA VAL A 153 -13.70 9.11 5.33
C VAL A 153 -12.56 9.30 4.33
N LEU A 154 -11.55 10.12 4.68
CA LEU A 154 -10.39 10.35 3.83
C LEU A 154 -9.63 9.04 3.53
N LEU A 155 -9.37 8.22 4.56
CA LEU A 155 -8.72 6.93 4.39
C LEU A 155 -9.52 6.01 3.46
N LEU A 156 -10.84 5.91 3.66
CA LEU A 156 -11.70 5.07 2.81
C LEU A 156 -11.73 5.57 1.36
N MET A 157 -11.72 6.88 1.14
CA MET A 157 -11.61 7.50 -0.19
C MET A 157 -10.28 7.13 -0.85
N GLN A 158 -9.15 7.28 -0.17
CA GLN A 158 -7.83 6.92 -0.68
C GLN A 158 -7.74 5.43 -1.04
N LEU A 159 -8.20 4.54 -0.14
CA LEU A 159 -8.22 3.10 -0.40
C LEU A 159 -9.13 2.74 -1.58
N SER A 160 -10.30 3.38 -1.68
CA SER A 160 -11.22 3.12 -2.79
C SER A 160 -10.64 3.57 -4.14
N THR A 161 -9.89 4.67 -4.17
CA THR A 161 -9.19 5.13 -5.37
C THR A 161 -8.08 4.17 -5.79
N ARG A 162 -7.31 3.65 -4.82
CA ARG A 162 -6.18 2.74 -5.09
C ARG A 162 -6.59 1.32 -5.44
N PHE A 163 -7.64 0.79 -4.82
CA PHE A 163 -7.98 -0.64 -4.87
C PHE A 163 -9.41 -0.92 -5.33
N GLY A 164 -10.24 0.12 -5.42
CA GLY A 164 -11.67 -0.04 -5.61
C GLY A 164 -12.12 -0.06 -7.06
N VAL A 165 -13.35 -0.53 -7.24
CA VAL A 165 -14.08 -0.46 -8.51
C VAL A 165 -15.28 0.45 -8.34
N ARG A 166 -15.40 1.43 -9.24
CA ARG A 166 -16.50 2.41 -9.23
C ARG A 166 -17.77 1.83 -9.86
N SER A 167 -18.91 2.11 -9.26
CA SER A 167 -20.23 1.76 -9.76
C SER A 167 -21.21 2.91 -9.42
N GLY A 168 -21.41 3.84 -10.35
CA GLY A 168 -22.17 5.07 -10.13
C GLY A 168 -21.48 5.98 -9.12
N GLU A 169 -22.22 6.40 -8.08
CA GLU A 169 -21.70 7.21 -6.97
C GLU A 169 -20.92 6.40 -5.92
N TRP A 170 -21.05 5.08 -5.97
CA TRP A 170 -20.43 4.16 -5.04
C TRP A 170 -19.10 3.61 -5.58
N GLN A 171 -18.14 3.50 -4.69
CA GLN A 171 -16.86 2.85 -4.98
C GLN A 171 -16.55 1.83 -3.90
N THR A 172 -16.15 0.61 -4.29
CA THR A 172 -15.70 -0.40 -3.33
C THR A 172 -14.38 0.06 -2.71
N VAL A 173 -14.12 -0.29 -1.46
CA VAL A 173 -12.80 -0.05 -0.86
C VAL A 173 -11.73 -0.96 -1.45
N GLY A 174 -12.13 -2.13 -1.98
CA GLY A 174 -11.28 -2.99 -2.81
C GLY A 174 -10.21 -3.79 -2.06
N VAL A 175 -9.98 -3.50 -0.79
CA VAL A 175 -9.01 -4.19 0.08
C VAL A 175 -9.72 -4.80 1.28
N LYS A 176 -9.26 -5.99 1.72
CA LYS A 176 -9.72 -6.57 2.99
C LYS A 176 -9.10 -5.80 4.13
N ILE A 177 -9.90 -4.98 4.80
CA ILE A 177 -9.47 -4.15 5.92
C ILE A 177 -10.42 -4.35 7.10
N THR A 178 -9.86 -4.48 8.30
CA THR A 178 -10.62 -4.58 9.55
C THR A 178 -10.77 -3.22 10.23
N GLN A 179 -11.68 -3.10 11.19
CA GLN A 179 -11.78 -1.90 12.02
C GLN A 179 -10.49 -1.64 12.82
N HIS A 180 -9.74 -2.69 13.16
CA HIS A 180 -8.44 -2.58 13.81
C HIS A 180 -7.41 -1.96 12.88
N ASP A 181 -7.37 -2.39 11.62
CA ASP A 181 -6.46 -1.82 10.62
C ASP A 181 -6.77 -0.33 10.36
N ILE A 182 -8.06 0.02 10.21
CA ILE A 182 -8.49 1.42 10.08
C ILE A 182 -8.03 2.23 11.30
N ALA A 183 -8.28 1.74 12.51
CA ALA A 183 -7.86 2.41 13.74
C ALA A 183 -6.35 2.61 13.80
N SER A 184 -5.60 1.59 13.42
CA SER A 184 -4.14 1.61 13.35
C SER A 184 -3.63 2.65 12.34
N MET A 185 -4.26 2.78 11.17
CA MET A 185 -3.86 3.72 10.12
C MET A 185 -4.15 5.19 10.47
N ILE A 186 -5.26 5.46 11.19
CA ILE A 186 -5.66 6.83 11.52
C ILE A 186 -5.23 7.27 12.94
N GLY A 187 -4.50 6.41 13.67
CA GLY A 187 -4.07 6.71 15.04
C GLY A 187 -5.22 6.83 16.04
N SER A 188 -6.22 5.92 15.98
CA SER A 188 -7.40 5.91 16.84
C SER A 188 -7.61 4.56 17.52
N THR A 189 -8.74 4.36 18.21
CA THR A 189 -9.14 3.08 18.80
C THR A 189 -10.15 2.36 17.92
N ARG A 190 -10.19 1.02 18.01
CA ARG A 190 -11.17 0.20 17.28
C ARG A 190 -12.61 0.57 17.65
N GLU A 191 -12.86 0.89 18.92
CA GLU A 191 -14.17 1.27 19.45
C GLU A 191 -14.64 2.58 18.80
N THR A 192 -13.75 3.58 18.73
CA THR A 192 -14.02 4.88 18.09
C THR A 192 -14.30 4.70 16.59
N VAL A 193 -13.51 3.88 15.90
CA VAL A 193 -13.76 3.55 14.49
C VAL A 193 -15.09 2.84 14.31
N SER A 194 -15.43 1.87 15.18
CA SER A 194 -16.71 1.16 15.12
C SER A 194 -17.91 2.10 15.27
N LEU A 195 -17.81 3.08 16.19
CA LEU A 195 -18.82 4.10 16.41
C LEU A 195 -19.03 4.94 15.14
N PHE A 196 -17.96 5.55 14.62
CA PHE A 196 -18.07 6.44 13.47
C PHE A 196 -18.42 5.71 12.15
N LEU A 197 -18.00 4.48 11.95
CA LEU A 197 -18.50 3.67 10.83
C LEU A 197 -20.02 3.43 10.94
N GLY A 198 -20.57 3.33 12.16
CA GLY A 198 -22.01 3.24 12.38
C GLY A 198 -22.76 4.53 12.04
N GLU A 199 -22.16 5.67 12.31
CA GLU A 199 -22.72 6.98 11.93
C GLU A 199 -22.65 7.19 10.42
N LEU A 200 -21.50 6.95 9.79
CA LEU A 200 -21.31 7.07 8.36
C LEU A 200 -22.27 6.18 7.54
N GLU A 201 -22.60 5.00 8.08
CA GLU A 201 -23.58 4.10 7.45
C GLU A 201 -25.01 4.68 7.56
N LYS A 202 -25.38 5.29 8.70
CA LYS A 202 -26.66 5.99 8.87
C LYS A 202 -26.78 7.23 7.97
N GLU A 203 -25.67 7.93 7.76
CA GLU A 203 -25.56 9.08 6.85
C GLU A 203 -25.50 8.68 5.37
N GLN A 204 -25.54 7.37 5.07
CA GLN A 204 -25.42 6.80 3.72
C GLN A 204 -24.11 7.15 3.00
N VAL A 205 -23.07 7.52 3.73
CA VAL A 205 -21.72 7.76 3.19
C VAL A 205 -21.00 6.46 2.91
N ILE A 206 -21.30 5.41 3.68
CA ILE A 206 -20.71 4.07 3.47
C ILE A 206 -21.77 2.95 3.50
N ILE A 207 -21.39 1.82 2.90
CA ILE A 207 -22.02 0.50 3.09
C ILE A 207 -20.93 -0.43 3.63
N ARG A 208 -21.24 -1.22 4.67
CA ARG A 208 -20.22 -2.07 5.32
C ARG A 208 -20.03 -3.44 4.65
N LYS A 209 -21.03 -3.95 3.96
CA LYS A 209 -21.01 -5.32 3.40
C LYS A 209 -21.58 -5.36 1.97
N PRO A 210 -20.72 -5.38 0.94
CA PRO A 210 -19.27 -5.14 0.96
C PRO A 210 -18.95 -3.69 1.33
N LEU A 211 -17.75 -3.42 1.85
CA LEU A 211 -17.37 -2.06 2.22
C LEU A 211 -17.25 -1.19 0.97
N LYS A 212 -18.12 -0.18 0.90
CA LYS A 212 -18.20 0.81 -0.19
C LYS A 212 -18.33 2.20 0.39
N ILE A 213 -17.88 3.19 -0.36
CA ILE A 213 -18.04 4.60 -0.05
C ILE A 213 -18.80 5.32 -1.19
N ASN A 214 -19.74 6.18 -0.83
CA ASN A 214 -20.36 7.12 -1.76
C ASN A 214 -19.39 8.30 -1.94
N THR A 215 -18.70 8.31 -3.07
CA THR A 215 -17.62 9.29 -3.30
C THR A 215 -18.16 10.71 -3.50
N THR A 216 -19.36 10.88 -4.02
CA THR A 216 -20.00 12.17 -4.21
C THR A 216 -20.41 12.77 -2.86
N LEU A 217 -21.14 12.00 -2.07
CA LEU A 217 -21.63 12.44 -0.76
C LEU A 217 -20.47 12.65 0.24
N ALA A 218 -19.44 11.81 0.17
CA ALA A 218 -18.25 11.97 0.99
C ALA A 218 -17.52 13.29 0.72
N LYS A 219 -17.38 13.69 -0.55
CA LYS A 219 -16.78 14.98 -0.94
C LYS A 219 -17.60 16.16 -0.44
N GLU A 220 -18.93 16.08 -0.62
CA GLU A 220 -19.85 17.13 -0.23
C GLU A 220 -19.89 17.36 1.29
N LEU A 221 -20.08 16.30 2.09
CA LEU A 221 -20.27 16.41 3.55
C LEU A 221 -18.96 16.61 4.32
N TYR A 222 -17.83 16.18 3.76
CA TYR A 222 -16.54 16.17 4.48
C TYR A 222 -15.48 17.07 3.83
N GLU A 223 -15.89 17.95 2.89
CA GLU A 223 -15.04 18.95 2.22
C GLU A 223 -13.71 18.35 1.73
N ILE A 224 -13.80 17.22 1.00
CA ILE A 224 -12.62 16.54 0.46
C ILE A 224 -12.38 17.07 -0.95
N GLU A 225 -11.31 17.85 -1.11
CA GLU A 225 -10.87 18.36 -2.41
C GLU A 225 -10.26 17.24 -3.27
N GLU A 226 -10.37 17.39 -4.59
CA GLU A 226 -9.66 16.53 -5.54
C GLU A 226 -8.17 16.91 -5.52
N GLY A 227 -7.33 15.97 -5.13
CA GLY A 227 -5.88 16.09 -5.20
C GLY A 227 -5.33 15.74 -6.59
#